data_abea541ca55745e408cee1b8cb31e9d5
#
_entry.id   abea541ca55745e408cee1b8cb31e9d5
#
_cell.length_a   1.000
_cell.length_b   1.000
_cell.length_c   1.000
_cell.angle_alpha   90.00
_cell.angle_beta   90.00
_cell.angle_gamma   90.00
#
_symmetry.space_group_name_H-M   'P 1'
#
loop_
_entity.id
_entity.type
_entity.pdbx_description
1 polymer ?
#
loop_
_entity_poly.entity_id
_entity_poly.type
_entity_poly.pdbx_seq_one_letter_code
_entity_poly.pdbx_strand_id
1 'polypeptide(L)'
;MDSMNAPQQRSPETAEEIISAIFTQCLMTLAQSADYLLGKVKAPDTGEPVIDLPRVQLIIKQLEILDNNAAKLSIEEQQFVKQSLQDLRMAYVSTAGKRPEDDDKPTDEAPSENSNSTEIAKDPELVQKNDDPQESEDEEE
;
A
#
# COMPACT_ATOMS: atom_id res chain seq x y z
N MET A 1 -33.69 32.69 4.30
CA MET A 1 -33.50 32.04 2.99
C MET A 1 -31.98 31.86 2.84
N ASP A 2 -31.50 30.79 3.39
CA ASP A 2 -30.07 30.47 3.34
C ASP A 2 -29.78 29.76 2.02
N SER A 3 -29.13 30.52 1.13
CA SER A 3 -28.56 29.96 -0.09
C SER A 3 -27.43 29.04 0.33
N MET A 4 -27.68 27.74 0.34
CA MET A 4 -26.62 26.74 0.38
C MET A 4 -25.75 26.93 -0.85
N ASN A 5 -24.59 27.53 -0.60
CA ASN A 5 -23.52 27.66 -1.57
C ASN A 5 -22.93 26.26 -1.76
N ALA A 6 -23.48 25.53 -2.71
CA ALA A 6 -22.84 24.30 -3.16
C ALA A 6 -21.44 24.67 -3.68
N PRO A 7 -20.39 23.91 -3.34
CA PRO A 7 -19.08 24.15 -3.91
C PRO A 7 -19.19 24.04 -5.43
N GLN A 8 -19.11 25.17 -6.10
CA GLN A 8 -19.02 25.22 -7.55
C GLN A 8 -17.70 24.52 -7.93
N GLN A 9 -17.81 23.34 -8.45
CA GLN A 9 -16.71 22.70 -9.15
C GLN A 9 -16.36 23.60 -10.34
N ARG A 10 -15.32 24.41 -10.14
CA ARG A 10 -14.77 25.21 -11.23
C ARG A 10 -14.23 24.24 -12.27
N SER A 11 -14.67 24.41 -13.50
CA SER A 11 -14.06 23.71 -14.62
C SER A 11 -12.58 24.14 -14.72
N PRO A 12 -11.65 23.19 -14.95
CA PRO A 12 -10.24 23.52 -15.07
C PRO A 12 -10.04 24.49 -16.25
N GLU A 13 -9.38 25.60 -15.98
CA GLU A 13 -9.18 26.67 -16.97
C GLU A 13 -7.79 26.62 -17.62
N THR A 14 -6.82 25.98 -16.97
CA THR A 14 -5.45 25.88 -17.46
C THR A 14 -5.10 24.46 -17.90
N ALA A 15 -4.11 24.33 -18.78
CA ALA A 15 -3.62 23.02 -19.21
C ALA A 15 -3.06 22.20 -18.03
N GLU A 16 -2.43 22.84 -17.06
CA GLU A 16 -1.90 22.19 -15.86
C GLU A 16 -3.02 21.66 -14.99
N GLU A 17 -4.09 22.42 -14.79
CA GLU A 17 -5.27 21.96 -14.04
C GLU A 17 -5.96 20.80 -14.72
N ILE A 18 -6.04 20.80 -16.06
CA ILE A 18 -6.60 19.68 -16.83
C ILE A 18 -5.77 18.43 -16.66
N ILE A 19 -4.44 18.55 -16.75
CA ILE A 19 -3.50 17.41 -16.58
C ILE A 19 -3.61 16.84 -15.17
N SER A 20 -3.62 17.71 -14.15
CA SER A 20 -3.76 17.28 -12.75
C SER A 20 -5.11 16.60 -12.51
N ALA A 21 -6.20 17.13 -13.06
CA ALA A 21 -7.52 16.53 -12.95
C ALA A 21 -7.59 15.14 -13.60
N ILE A 22 -7.01 14.98 -14.79
CA ILE A 22 -6.94 13.68 -15.48
C ILE A 22 -6.09 12.70 -14.66
N PHE A 23 -4.95 13.14 -14.14
CA PHE A 23 -4.07 12.28 -13.35
C PHE A 23 -4.73 11.86 -12.04
N THR A 24 -5.37 12.76 -11.33
CA THR A 24 -6.16 12.45 -10.13
C THR A 24 -7.27 11.44 -10.44
N GLN A 25 -7.97 11.59 -11.56
CA GLN A 25 -8.98 10.63 -11.99
C GLN A 25 -8.39 9.23 -12.24
N CYS A 26 -7.20 9.15 -12.82
CA CYS A 26 -6.49 7.87 -13.00
C CYS A 26 -6.14 7.24 -11.65
N LEU A 27 -5.68 8.03 -10.69
CA LEU A 27 -5.37 7.55 -9.34
C LEU A 27 -6.62 7.01 -8.63
N MET A 28 -7.74 7.72 -8.71
CA MET A 28 -9.01 7.28 -8.16
C MET A 28 -9.48 5.97 -8.79
N THR A 29 -9.38 5.85 -10.11
CA THR A 29 -9.76 4.65 -10.83
C THR A 29 -8.88 3.46 -10.42
N LEU A 30 -7.59 3.70 -10.21
CA LEU A 30 -6.65 2.68 -9.75
C LEU A 30 -7.02 2.17 -8.35
N ALA A 31 -7.33 3.08 -7.42
CA ALA A 31 -7.76 2.73 -6.07
C ALA A 31 -9.10 1.98 -6.06
N GLN A 32 -10.07 2.43 -6.84
CA GLN A 32 -11.37 1.75 -6.99
C GLN A 32 -11.22 0.34 -7.60
N SER A 33 -10.32 0.18 -8.55
CA SER A 33 -10.02 -1.13 -9.14
C SER A 33 -9.47 -2.10 -8.10
N ALA A 34 -8.60 -1.60 -7.20
CA ALA A 34 -8.09 -2.40 -6.09
C ALA A 34 -9.19 -2.79 -5.10
N ASP A 35 -10.09 -1.88 -4.76
CA ASP A 35 -11.24 -2.17 -3.89
C ASP A 35 -12.17 -3.24 -4.50
N TYR A 36 -12.38 -3.19 -5.82
CA TYR A 36 -13.12 -4.22 -6.54
C TYR A 36 -12.42 -5.58 -6.44
N LEU A 37 -11.11 -5.63 -6.68
CA LEU A 37 -10.31 -6.85 -6.63
C LEU A 37 -10.05 -7.37 -5.20
N LEU A 38 -10.37 -6.59 -4.19
CA LEU A 38 -10.37 -6.99 -2.77
C LEU A 38 -11.72 -7.56 -2.31
N GLY A 39 -12.70 -7.64 -3.21
CA GLY A 39 -14.02 -8.12 -2.91
C GLY A 39 -14.91 -7.15 -2.12
N LYS A 40 -14.53 -5.87 -2.01
CA LYS A 40 -15.36 -4.86 -1.36
C LYS A 40 -16.61 -4.53 -2.16
N VAL A 41 -16.56 -4.74 -3.47
CA VAL A 41 -17.69 -4.53 -4.40
C VAL A 41 -18.05 -5.86 -5.04
N LYS A 42 -19.32 -6.19 -5.06
CA LYS A 42 -19.82 -7.42 -5.68
C LYS A 42 -19.90 -7.27 -7.20
N ALA A 43 -19.56 -8.33 -7.91
CA ALA A 43 -19.72 -8.39 -9.35
C ALA A 43 -21.19 -8.28 -9.75
N PRO A 44 -21.55 -7.43 -10.74
CA PRO A 44 -22.96 -7.18 -11.09
C PRO A 44 -23.64 -8.38 -11.74
N ASP A 45 -22.89 -9.28 -12.32
CA ASP A 45 -23.37 -10.47 -13.03
C ASP A 45 -23.60 -11.68 -12.11
N THR A 46 -22.69 -11.91 -11.16
CA THR A 46 -22.72 -13.05 -10.25
C THR A 46 -23.19 -12.71 -8.84
N GLY A 47 -23.12 -11.44 -8.45
CA GLY A 47 -23.39 -10.98 -7.09
C GLY A 47 -22.33 -11.42 -6.06
N GLU A 48 -21.23 -12.03 -6.52
CA GLU A 48 -20.14 -12.50 -5.67
C GLU A 48 -18.98 -11.50 -5.61
N PRO A 49 -18.20 -11.47 -4.53
CA PRO A 49 -17.01 -10.66 -4.45
C PRO A 49 -15.91 -11.24 -5.35
N VAL A 50 -15.23 -10.36 -6.06
CA VAL A 50 -14.04 -10.72 -6.86
C VAL A 50 -12.79 -10.48 -6.03
N ILE A 51 -11.98 -11.52 -5.82
CA ILE A 51 -10.73 -11.43 -5.07
C ILE A 51 -9.57 -11.83 -5.99
N ASP A 52 -8.69 -10.86 -6.28
CA ASP A 52 -7.47 -11.06 -7.07
C ASP A 52 -6.29 -10.37 -6.37
N LEU A 53 -5.77 -11.02 -5.36
CA LEU A 53 -4.66 -10.49 -4.56
C LEU A 53 -3.38 -10.20 -5.36
N PRO A 54 -2.98 -11.01 -6.36
CA PRO A 54 -1.83 -10.69 -7.20
C PRO A 54 -1.96 -9.35 -7.93
N ARG A 55 -3.14 -9.04 -8.48
CA ARG A 55 -3.38 -7.74 -9.13
C ARG A 55 -3.43 -6.59 -8.14
N VAL A 56 -4.02 -6.79 -6.97
CA VAL A 56 -3.99 -5.78 -5.89
C VAL A 56 -2.55 -5.47 -5.49
N GLN A 57 -1.68 -6.47 -5.39
CA GLN A 57 -0.27 -6.27 -5.08
C GLN A 57 0.44 -5.44 -6.15
N LEU A 58 0.12 -5.63 -7.43
CA LEU A 58 0.65 -4.80 -8.51
C LEU A 58 0.19 -3.34 -8.40
N ILE A 59 -1.07 -3.10 -8.02
CA ILE A 59 -1.59 -1.74 -7.80
C ILE A 59 -0.87 -1.09 -6.63
N ILE A 60 -0.65 -1.79 -5.53
CA ILE A 60 0.12 -1.30 -4.38
C ILE A 60 1.53 -0.89 -4.81
N LYS A 61 2.21 -1.70 -5.61
CA LYS A 61 3.55 -1.38 -6.12
C LYS A 61 3.55 -0.13 -7.02
N GLN A 62 2.52 0.07 -7.83
CA GLN A 62 2.39 1.29 -8.64
C GLN A 62 2.23 2.53 -7.76
N LEU A 63 1.40 2.46 -6.72
CA LEU A 63 1.26 3.54 -5.75
C LEU A 63 2.55 3.80 -4.96
N GLU A 64 3.32 2.77 -4.63
CA GLU A 64 4.65 2.91 -4.00
C GLU A 64 5.64 3.66 -4.89
N ILE A 65 5.64 3.39 -6.19
CA ILE A 65 6.46 4.11 -7.16
C ILE A 65 6.08 5.59 -7.21
N LEU A 66 4.78 5.89 -7.17
CA LEU A 66 4.28 7.26 -7.14
C LEU A 66 4.66 7.97 -5.83
N ASP A 67 4.52 7.32 -4.70
CA ASP A 67 4.93 7.86 -3.39
C ASP A 67 6.43 8.16 -3.33
N ASN A 68 7.26 7.27 -3.89
CA ASN A 68 8.71 7.49 -4.00
C ASN A 68 9.08 8.66 -4.94
N ASN A 69 8.19 9.04 -5.85
CA ASN A 69 8.34 10.18 -6.75
C ASN A 69 7.46 11.38 -6.35
N ALA A 70 7.10 11.46 -5.09
CA ALA A 70 6.16 12.46 -4.57
C ALA A 70 6.52 13.91 -4.92
N ALA A 71 7.81 14.24 -5.08
CA ALA A 71 8.26 15.58 -5.48
C ALA A 71 7.72 16.05 -6.84
N LYS A 72 7.24 15.14 -7.68
CA LYS A 72 6.64 15.42 -8.99
C LYS A 72 5.11 15.54 -8.93
N LEU A 73 4.53 15.27 -7.79
CA LEU A 73 3.08 15.28 -7.55
C LEU A 73 2.67 16.58 -6.84
N SER A 74 1.47 17.03 -7.08
CA SER A 74 0.85 18.08 -6.26
C SER A 74 0.66 17.59 -4.82
N ILE A 75 0.46 18.52 -3.90
CA ILE A 75 0.24 18.18 -2.48
C ILE A 75 -1.00 17.29 -2.32
N GLU A 76 -2.05 17.58 -3.06
CA GLU A 76 -3.30 16.81 -3.05
C GLU A 76 -3.09 15.38 -3.58
N GLU A 77 -2.38 15.24 -4.69
CA GLU A 77 -2.02 13.95 -5.27
C GLU A 77 -1.14 13.11 -4.32
N GLN A 78 -0.16 13.75 -3.66
CA GLN A 78 0.68 13.09 -2.65
C GLN A 78 -0.16 12.54 -1.48
N GLN A 79 -1.07 13.35 -0.97
CA GLN A 79 -1.95 12.93 0.14
C GLN A 79 -2.85 11.78 -0.29
N PHE A 80 -3.42 11.85 -1.49
CA PHE A 80 -4.26 10.79 -2.02
C PHE A 80 -3.47 9.47 -2.19
N VAL A 81 -2.27 9.53 -2.76
CA VAL A 81 -1.42 8.34 -2.94
C VAL A 81 -1.07 7.71 -1.60
N LYS A 82 -0.64 8.50 -0.61
CA LYS A 82 -0.29 8.00 0.73
C LYS A 82 -1.47 7.36 1.43
N GLN A 83 -2.62 8.02 1.40
CA GLN A 83 -3.84 7.49 2.02
C GLN A 83 -4.28 6.18 1.34
N SER A 84 -4.36 6.17 0.02
CA SER A 84 -4.74 4.99 -0.75
C SER A 84 -3.77 3.83 -0.50
N LEU A 85 -2.47 4.11 -0.45
CA LEU A 85 -1.45 3.10 -0.20
C LEU A 85 -1.60 2.46 1.18
N GLN A 86 -1.86 3.26 2.22
CA GLN A 86 -2.10 2.78 3.57
C GLN A 86 -3.36 1.92 3.63
N ASP A 87 -4.46 2.41 3.08
CA ASP A 87 -5.75 1.71 3.09
C ASP A 87 -5.69 0.38 2.34
N LEU A 88 -5.03 0.36 1.18
CA LEU A 88 -4.87 -0.84 0.37
C LEU A 88 -3.96 -1.89 1.02
N ARG A 89 -2.88 -1.47 1.67
CA ARG A 89 -2.01 -2.39 2.42
C ARG A 89 -2.77 -3.06 3.56
N MET A 90 -3.53 -2.29 4.33
CA MET A 90 -4.36 -2.83 5.43
C MET A 90 -5.43 -3.78 4.90
N ALA A 91 -6.14 -3.40 3.85
CA ALA A 91 -7.18 -4.23 3.23
C ALA A 91 -6.58 -5.50 2.61
N TYR A 92 -5.41 -5.41 1.97
CA TYR A 92 -4.70 -6.55 1.42
C TYR A 92 -4.35 -7.58 2.49
N VAL A 93 -3.75 -7.15 3.60
CA VAL A 93 -3.39 -8.03 4.72
C VAL A 93 -4.64 -8.67 5.33
N SER A 94 -5.70 -7.89 5.52
CA SER A 94 -6.97 -8.39 6.05
C SER A 94 -7.60 -9.45 5.13
N THR A 95 -7.58 -9.23 3.82
CA THR A 95 -8.15 -10.17 2.84
C THR A 95 -7.27 -11.42 2.69
N ALA A 96 -5.95 -11.26 2.67
CA ALA A 96 -4.99 -12.38 2.59
C ALA A 96 -5.02 -13.27 3.83
N GLY A 97 -5.34 -12.70 5.00
CA GLY A 97 -5.46 -13.44 6.27
C GLY A 97 -6.78 -14.19 6.46
N LYS A 98 -7.79 -13.92 5.64
CA LYS A 98 -9.05 -14.65 5.68
C LYS A 98 -8.89 -15.98 4.95
N ARG A 99 -9.05 -17.10 5.69
CA ARG A 99 -9.21 -18.42 5.09
C ARG A 99 -10.58 -18.53 4.43
N PRO A 100 -10.73 -19.31 3.36
CA PRO A 100 -12.03 -19.52 2.70
C PRO A 100 -13.09 -20.20 3.57
N GLU A 101 -12.78 -20.57 4.79
CA GLU A 101 -13.67 -21.31 5.71
C GLU A 101 -14.30 -20.44 6.81
N ASP A 102 -14.00 -19.11 6.83
CA ASP A 102 -14.48 -18.23 7.92
C ASP A 102 -15.74 -17.41 7.58
N ASP A 103 -16.42 -17.72 6.49
CA ASP A 103 -17.62 -16.98 6.07
C ASP A 103 -18.90 -17.31 6.86
N ASP A 104 -18.82 -18.15 7.90
CA ASP A 104 -20.02 -18.59 8.64
C ASP A 104 -19.88 -18.51 10.17
N LYS A 105 -19.23 -17.47 10.69
CA LYS A 105 -19.23 -17.26 12.14
C LYS A 105 -19.45 -15.79 12.50
N PRO A 106 -20.53 -15.47 13.24
CA PRO A 106 -20.70 -14.13 13.77
C PRO A 106 -19.58 -13.83 14.75
N THR A 107 -18.91 -12.72 14.52
CA THR A 107 -17.87 -12.18 15.37
C THR A 107 -18.51 -11.73 16.67
N ASP A 108 -18.38 -12.54 17.69
CA ASP A 108 -18.53 -12.09 19.06
C ASP A 108 -17.16 -11.75 19.61
N GLU A 109 -17.06 -10.53 20.04
CA GLU A 109 -15.88 -9.93 20.66
C GLU A 109 -15.41 -10.68 21.89
N ALA A 110 -14.11 -10.79 22.05
CA ALA A 110 -13.49 -10.55 23.35
C ALA A 110 -11.99 -10.28 23.18
N PRO A 111 -11.46 -9.23 23.81
CA PRO A 111 -10.04 -8.99 23.85
C PRO A 111 -9.40 -9.93 24.87
N SER A 112 -8.37 -10.63 24.47
CA SER A 112 -7.53 -11.33 25.43
C SER A 112 -6.12 -10.82 25.33
N GLU A 113 -5.81 -10.08 26.34
CA GLU A 113 -4.48 -9.70 26.75
C GLU A 113 -3.58 -10.90 26.99
N ASN A 114 -2.32 -10.66 26.66
CA ASN A 114 -1.19 -11.00 27.50
C ASN A 114 -0.77 -12.47 27.65
N SER A 115 0.44 -12.71 27.22
CA SER A 115 1.50 -13.27 28.05
C SER A 115 2.76 -13.51 27.24
N ASN A 116 3.64 -12.60 27.31
CA ASN A 116 4.94 -12.67 27.97
C ASN A 116 5.37 -14.11 28.35
N SER A 117 6.39 -14.59 27.67
CA SER A 117 7.39 -15.45 28.30
C SER A 117 8.69 -15.38 27.54
N THR A 118 9.52 -14.57 28.08
CA THR A 118 10.96 -14.69 28.22
C THR A 118 11.40 -16.15 28.33
N GLU A 119 12.30 -16.59 27.48
CA GLU A 119 13.41 -17.39 27.97
C GLU A 119 14.63 -17.31 27.04
N ILE A 120 15.62 -16.83 27.67
CA ILE A 120 17.04 -16.72 27.46
C ILE A 120 17.64 -18.13 27.30
N ALA A 121 18.49 -18.32 26.32
CA ALA A 121 19.69 -19.15 26.43
C ALA A 121 20.58 -18.89 25.23
N LYS A 122 21.59 -18.09 25.47
CA LYS A 122 23.00 -18.42 25.52
C LYS A 122 23.69 -18.73 24.21
N ASP A 123 24.49 -17.72 23.86
CA ASP A 123 25.80 -17.87 23.24
C ASP A 123 26.62 -19.06 23.77
N PRO A 124 27.58 -19.62 23.04
CA PRO A 124 28.77 -18.87 22.77
C PRO A 124 29.52 -19.19 21.45
N GLU A 125 30.26 -18.19 21.02
CA GLU A 125 31.65 -18.18 20.63
C GLU A 125 32.16 -19.22 19.61
N LEU A 126 32.70 -18.71 18.51
CA LEU A 126 34.04 -19.05 18.06
C LEU A 126 34.50 -18.09 16.96
N VAL A 127 35.29 -17.18 17.38
CA VAL A 127 36.56 -16.65 16.92
C VAL A 127 37.29 -17.51 15.90
N GLN A 128 37.69 -16.91 14.79
CA GLN A 128 38.93 -17.03 14.06
C GLN A 128 38.85 -16.09 12.86
N LYS A 129 39.48 -14.90 12.84
CA LYS A 129 40.87 -14.59 12.76
C LYS A 129 41.58 -15.31 11.60
N ASN A 130 41.87 -14.55 10.59
CA ASN A 130 43.14 -14.49 9.87
C ASN A 130 42.96 -13.45 8.76
N ASP A 131 43.62 -12.35 8.97
CA ASP A 131 44.99 -12.02 8.59
C ASP A 131 45.11 -11.69 7.10
N ASP A 132 45.23 -10.42 6.92
CA ASP A 132 46.04 -9.71 5.94
C ASP A 132 47.50 -10.23 6.01
N PRO A 133 48.44 -10.02 5.08
CA PRO A 133 48.61 -8.84 4.28
C PRO A 133 49.36 -9.04 2.90
N GLN A 134 49.66 -7.87 2.29
CA GLN A 134 50.79 -7.51 1.47
C GLN A 134 50.65 -7.69 -0.05
N GLU A 135 50.73 -6.56 -0.67
CA GLU A 135 51.87 -5.79 -1.22
C GLU A 135 52.49 -6.39 -2.48
N SER A 136 52.53 -5.57 -3.45
CA SER A 136 53.65 -5.08 -4.29
C SER A 136 53.06 -4.48 -5.56
N GLU A 137 53.20 -3.20 -5.78
CA GLU A 137 54.31 -2.45 -6.39
C GLU A 137 54.87 -3.14 -7.62
N ASP A 138 54.84 -2.37 -8.65
CA ASP A 138 55.85 -1.97 -9.65
C ASP A 138 55.16 -1.82 -11.01
N GLU A 139 55.17 -0.63 -11.50
CA GLU A 139 56.13 0.14 -12.32
C GLU A 139 56.07 -0.16 -13.82
N GLU A 140 55.94 0.96 -14.50
CA GLU A 140 56.58 1.34 -15.80
C GLU A 140 56.06 0.62 -17.06
N GLU A 141 55.63 1.33 -18.00
CA GLU A 141 56.13 2.35 -18.98
C GLU A 141 54.93 2.98 -19.72
#